data_03d793c399ecfab71d9f8da9f9fb8f38
#
_entry.id   03d793c399ecfab71d9f8da9f9fb8f38
#
_cell.length_a   1.000
_cell.length_b   1.000
_cell.length_c   1.000
_cell.angle_alpha   90.00
_cell.angle_beta   90.00
_cell.angle_gamma   90.00
#
_symmetry.space_group_name_H-M   'P 1'
#
loop_
_entity.id
_entity.type
_entity.pdbx_description
1 polymer ?
#
loop_
_entity_poly.entity_id
_entity_poly.type
_entity_poly.pdbx_seq_one_letter_code
_entity_poly.pdbx_strand_id
1 'polypeptide(L)'
;VSVATAQDEERAARGPEPELKLPNIARDTSRPLVWVRNVDELRDAMDALMEEPVVGLDVETTLSDRALCLVQLAGREKTYLVDALEVPDLEALGTLLGNTSVTKVIHYAAFERSVLGRHGFVIEPVVDTRDLSRARHGVDADGGHTLRQVCARELQLDLDKREQTSDWTQRPLSDRQVAYAALDAEVLLQLVE
;
A
#
# COMPACT_ATOMS: atom_id res chain seq x y z
N VAL A 1 -43.73 20.60 20.11
CA VAL A 1 -43.51 21.10 18.75
C VAL A 1 -42.09 21.63 18.71
N SER A 2 -41.15 20.84 18.15
CA SER A 2 -39.74 21.22 18.06
C SER A 2 -39.60 22.17 16.84
N VAL A 3 -39.07 23.34 17.10
CA VAL A 3 -38.81 24.33 16.04
C VAL A 3 -37.44 23.98 15.44
N ALA A 4 -37.42 23.59 14.15
CA ALA A 4 -36.18 23.44 13.41
C ALA A 4 -35.42 24.76 13.39
N THR A 5 -34.13 24.73 13.60
CA THR A 5 -33.29 25.91 13.59
C THR A 5 -32.97 26.32 12.15
N ALA A 6 -32.69 27.61 11.92
CA ALA A 6 -32.31 28.14 10.60
C ALA A 6 -31.10 27.38 9.97
N GLN A 7 -30.28 26.74 10.79
CA GLN A 7 -29.16 25.89 10.37
C GLN A 7 -29.61 24.55 9.77
N ASP A 8 -30.75 23.99 10.25
CA ASP A 8 -31.31 22.75 9.73
C ASP A 8 -31.99 22.97 8.36
N GLU A 9 -32.56 24.17 8.15
CA GLU A 9 -33.17 24.55 6.86
C GLU A 9 -32.08 24.88 5.81
N GLU A 10 -30.98 25.48 6.21
CA GLU A 10 -29.85 25.77 5.31
C GLU A 10 -29.10 24.51 4.89
N ARG A 11 -29.04 23.47 5.75
CA ARG A 11 -28.49 22.16 5.44
C ARG A 11 -29.37 21.34 4.50
N ALA A 12 -30.69 21.49 4.60
CA ALA A 12 -31.66 20.84 3.70
C ALA A 12 -31.73 21.47 2.30
N ALA A 13 -31.31 22.74 2.15
CA ALA A 13 -31.29 23.47 0.88
C ALA A 13 -30.05 23.21 0.02
N ARG A 14 -28.98 22.61 0.57
CA ARG A 14 -27.84 22.13 -0.21
C ARG A 14 -28.23 20.78 -0.80
N GLY A 15 -28.53 20.78 -2.10
CA GLY A 15 -28.63 19.55 -2.88
C GLY A 15 -27.33 18.72 -2.71
N PRO A 16 -27.37 17.41 -3.02
CA PRO A 16 -26.17 16.59 -2.92
C PRO A 16 -25.03 17.26 -3.66
N GLU A 17 -23.92 17.49 -2.95
CA GLU A 17 -22.71 17.99 -3.60
C GLU A 17 -22.38 17.09 -4.78
N PRO A 18 -22.00 17.64 -5.94
CA PRO A 18 -21.63 16.81 -7.08
C PRO A 18 -20.51 15.87 -6.63
N GLU A 19 -20.76 14.58 -6.72
CA GLU A 19 -19.77 13.53 -6.46
C GLU A 19 -18.57 13.79 -7.38
N LEU A 20 -17.48 14.29 -6.81
CA LEU A 20 -16.27 14.57 -7.57
C LEU A 20 -15.76 13.22 -8.06
N LYS A 21 -16.01 12.88 -9.32
CA LYS A 21 -15.45 11.68 -9.93
C LYS A 21 -13.96 11.90 -10.11
N LEU A 22 -13.19 11.45 -9.12
CA LEU A 22 -11.73 11.42 -9.22
C LEU A 22 -11.33 10.51 -10.39
N PRO A 23 -10.28 10.85 -11.13
CA PRO A 23 -9.77 9.97 -12.17
C PRO A 23 -9.36 8.63 -11.54
N ASN A 24 -9.90 7.53 -12.08
CA ASN A 24 -9.43 6.19 -11.75
C ASN A 24 -8.06 6.04 -12.40
N ILE A 25 -6.99 6.19 -11.62
CA ILE A 25 -5.62 6.13 -12.15
C ILE A 25 -5.23 4.68 -12.25
N ALA A 26 -5.09 4.22 -13.51
CA ALA A 26 -4.33 3.04 -13.79
C ALA A 26 -2.86 3.30 -13.43
N ARG A 27 -2.17 2.27 -12.93
CA ARG A 27 -0.72 2.32 -12.69
C ARG A 27 0.00 2.95 -13.87
N ASP A 28 0.96 3.82 -13.62
CA ASP A 28 1.88 4.30 -14.66
C ASP A 28 2.69 3.11 -15.19
N THR A 29 2.30 2.61 -16.37
CA THR A 29 2.96 1.46 -17.00
C THR A 29 4.35 1.77 -17.53
N SER A 30 4.76 3.05 -17.55
CA SER A 30 6.14 3.44 -17.89
C SER A 30 7.13 3.07 -16.77
N ARG A 31 6.66 2.92 -15.53
CA ARG A 31 7.49 2.50 -14.39
C ARG A 31 7.80 1.00 -14.50
N PRO A 32 9.08 0.61 -14.60
CA PRO A 32 9.46 -0.79 -14.74
C PRO A 32 8.99 -1.63 -13.55
N LEU A 33 8.39 -2.78 -13.86
CA LEU A 33 8.01 -3.79 -12.89
C LEU A 33 8.97 -4.96 -12.99
N VAL A 34 9.55 -5.37 -11.88
CA VAL A 34 10.50 -6.47 -11.78
C VAL A 34 9.88 -7.60 -10.98
N TRP A 35 9.71 -8.76 -11.62
CA TRP A 35 9.35 -9.98 -10.92
C TRP A 35 10.58 -10.60 -10.25
N VAL A 36 10.40 -11.07 -9.01
CA VAL A 36 11.42 -11.75 -8.22
C VAL A 36 10.87 -13.12 -7.85
N ARG A 37 11.43 -14.19 -8.44
CA ARG A 37 10.93 -15.56 -8.34
C ARG A 37 11.94 -16.58 -7.84
N ASN A 38 13.16 -16.13 -7.60
CA ASN A 38 14.23 -16.96 -7.05
C ASN A 38 15.13 -16.15 -6.11
N VAL A 39 16.02 -16.86 -5.42
CA VAL A 39 16.88 -16.26 -4.37
C VAL A 39 17.87 -15.27 -4.94
N ASP A 40 18.41 -15.51 -6.14
CA ASP A 40 19.40 -14.60 -6.75
C ASP A 40 18.74 -13.30 -7.21
N GLU A 41 17.57 -13.38 -7.86
CA GLU A 41 16.75 -12.19 -8.19
C GLU A 41 16.36 -11.43 -6.92
N LEU A 42 16.07 -12.13 -5.80
CA LEU A 42 15.75 -11.48 -4.54
C LEU A 42 16.96 -10.70 -3.99
N ARG A 43 18.17 -11.27 -4.03
CA ARG A 43 19.38 -10.59 -3.60
C ARG A 43 19.65 -9.34 -4.44
N ASP A 44 19.57 -9.47 -5.76
CA ASP A 44 19.77 -8.34 -6.68
C ASP A 44 18.75 -7.21 -6.42
N ALA A 45 17.49 -7.58 -6.15
CA ALA A 45 16.44 -6.61 -5.82
C ALA A 45 16.72 -5.92 -4.47
N MET A 46 17.16 -6.66 -3.45
CA MET A 46 17.49 -6.09 -2.14
C MET A 46 18.69 -5.17 -2.23
N ASP A 47 19.75 -5.55 -2.95
CA ASP A 47 20.93 -4.72 -3.17
C ASP A 47 20.56 -3.39 -3.84
N ALA A 48 19.70 -3.43 -4.86
CA ALA A 48 19.22 -2.22 -5.53
C ALA A 48 18.38 -1.32 -4.61
N LEU A 49 17.51 -1.91 -3.77
CA LEU A 49 16.64 -1.17 -2.86
C LEU A 49 17.35 -0.66 -1.62
N MET A 50 18.49 -1.25 -1.22
CA MET A 50 19.31 -0.72 -0.13
C MET A 50 20.00 0.60 -0.46
N GLU A 51 20.09 0.98 -1.74
CA GLU A 51 20.59 2.30 -2.18
C GLU A 51 19.48 3.39 -2.12
N GLU A 52 18.23 3.02 -1.88
CA GLU A 52 17.12 3.96 -1.76
C GLU A 52 16.99 4.47 -0.31
N PRO A 53 16.77 5.77 -0.08
CA PRO A 53 16.53 6.27 1.27
C PRO A 53 15.15 5.87 1.81
N VAL A 54 14.21 5.59 0.91
CA VAL A 54 12.79 5.31 1.21
C VAL A 54 12.26 4.27 0.24
N VAL A 55 11.53 3.28 0.74
CA VAL A 55 10.82 2.28 -0.08
C VAL A 55 9.37 2.15 0.37
N GLY A 56 8.44 2.04 -0.58
CA GLY A 56 7.06 1.64 -0.30
C GLY A 56 6.98 0.13 -0.12
N LEU A 57 6.30 -0.34 0.92
CA LEU A 57 6.13 -1.77 1.22
C LEU A 57 4.67 -2.10 1.44
N ASP A 58 4.20 -3.13 0.74
CA ASP A 58 2.89 -3.74 0.95
C ASP A 58 3.00 -5.27 0.84
N VAL A 59 1.99 -6.02 1.30
CA VAL A 59 1.97 -7.48 1.19
C VAL A 59 0.58 -7.99 0.84
N GLU A 60 0.55 -9.08 0.04
CA GLU A 60 -0.67 -9.82 -0.20
C GLU A 60 -0.62 -11.21 0.43
N THR A 61 -1.74 -11.62 0.98
CA THR A 61 -1.86 -12.85 1.75
C THR A 61 -3.10 -13.64 1.37
N THR A 62 -3.14 -14.91 1.77
CA THR A 62 -4.40 -15.67 1.78
C THR A 62 -5.40 -15.02 2.74
N LEU A 63 -6.68 -15.14 2.42
CA LEU A 63 -7.77 -14.64 3.29
C LEU A 63 -7.98 -15.51 4.54
N SER A 64 -7.68 -16.80 4.45
CA SER A 64 -8.00 -17.78 5.51
C SER A 64 -7.08 -17.67 6.72
N ASP A 65 -5.77 -17.72 6.49
CA ASP A 65 -4.74 -17.84 7.52
C ASP A 65 -3.65 -16.77 7.43
N ARG A 66 -3.78 -15.86 6.45
CA ARG A 66 -2.82 -14.79 6.16
C ARG A 66 -1.42 -15.33 5.85
N ALA A 67 -1.35 -16.43 5.10
CA ALA A 67 -0.10 -16.91 4.56
C ALA A 67 0.41 -15.91 3.50
N LEU A 68 1.69 -15.56 3.56
CA LEU A 68 2.31 -14.60 2.65
C LEU A 68 2.32 -15.15 1.22
N CYS A 69 1.81 -14.40 0.27
CA CYS A 69 1.75 -14.76 -1.15
C CYS A 69 2.64 -13.85 -2.03
N LEU A 70 2.67 -12.55 -1.72
CA LEU A 70 3.41 -11.57 -2.50
C LEU A 70 3.94 -10.47 -1.57
N VAL A 71 5.14 -9.95 -1.86
CA VAL A 71 5.68 -8.73 -1.24
C VAL A 71 5.94 -7.71 -2.33
N GLN A 72 5.37 -6.52 -2.18
CA GLN A 72 5.55 -5.41 -3.09
C GLN A 72 6.53 -4.41 -2.50
N LEU A 73 7.55 -4.06 -3.27
CA LEU A 73 8.56 -3.08 -2.87
C LEU A 73 8.71 -2.03 -3.96
N ALA A 74 8.34 -0.80 -3.67
CA ALA A 74 8.48 0.32 -4.60
C ALA A 74 9.71 1.16 -4.21
N GLY A 75 10.71 1.22 -5.09
CA GLY A 75 11.79 2.20 -5.06
C GLY A 75 11.42 3.41 -5.93
N ARG A 76 12.34 4.34 -6.10
CA ARG A 76 12.12 5.57 -6.90
C ARG A 76 11.79 5.26 -8.37
N GLU A 77 12.54 4.34 -8.99
CA GLU A 77 12.45 4.09 -10.43
C GLU A 77 11.73 2.78 -10.78
N LYS A 78 11.75 1.80 -9.89
CA LYS A 78 11.26 0.44 -10.16
C LYS A 78 10.38 -0.05 -9.03
N THR A 79 9.45 -0.94 -9.38
CA THR A 79 8.65 -1.69 -8.43
C THR A 79 8.98 -3.17 -8.55
N TYR A 80 9.21 -3.82 -7.42
CA TYR A 80 9.55 -5.23 -7.34
C TYR A 80 8.37 -6.01 -6.77
N LEU A 81 8.00 -7.10 -7.43
CA LEU A 81 7.01 -8.06 -6.95
C LEU A 81 7.73 -9.36 -6.59
N VAL A 82 7.92 -9.58 -5.29
CA VAL A 82 8.56 -10.78 -4.77
C VAL A 82 7.50 -11.86 -4.59
N ASP A 83 7.56 -12.90 -5.40
CA ASP A 83 6.65 -14.04 -5.33
C ASP A 83 7.04 -14.96 -4.17
N ALA A 84 6.42 -14.76 -3.02
CA ALA A 84 6.74 -15.53 -1.82
C ALA A 84 6.34 -17.02 -1.91
N LEU A 85 5.57 -17.41 -2.93
CA LEU A 85 5.23 -18.80 -3.20
C LEU A 85 6.28 -19.51 -4.07
N GLU A 86 7.01 -18.75 -4.90
CA GLU A 86 8.05 -19.29 -5.79
C GLU A 86 9.46 -19.15 -5.21
N VAL A 87 9.74 -18.09 -4.43
CA VAL A 87 11.05 -17.88 -3.79
C VAL A 87 11.18 -18.81 -2.56
N PRO A 88 12.07 -19.83 -2.61
CA PRO A 88 12.14 -20.82 -1.53
C PRO A 88 12.77 -20.31 -0.24
N ASP A 89 13.52 -19.20 -0.30
CA ASP A 89 14.18 -18.58 0.84
C ASP A 89 14.09 -17.06 0.73
N LEU A 90 13.42 -16.47 1.71
CA LEU A 90 13.19 -15.04 1.79
C LEU A 90 14.20 -14.30 2.70
N GLU A 91 15.26 -14.95 3.19
CA GLU A 91 16.20 -14.37 4.17
C GLU A 91 16.76 -13.01 3.73
N ALA A 92 17.08 -12.86 2.44
CA ALA A 92 17.59 -11.60 1.90
C ALA A 92 16.60 -10.41 2.08
N LEU A 93 15.30 -10.66 2.12
CA LEU A 93 14.31 -9.62 2.41
C LEU A 93 14.54 -8.99 3.80
N GLY A 94 14.98 -9.79 4.78
CA GLY A 94 15.27 -9.32 6.13
C GLY A 94 16.38 -8.27 6.17
N THR A 95 17.33 -8.30 5.24
CA THR A 95 18.42 -7.31 5.15
C THR A 95 17.87 -5.91 4.85
N LEU A 96 16.92 -5.80 3.91
CA LEU A 96 16.26 -4.54 3.60
C LEU A 96 15.32 -4.11 4.73
N LEU A 97 14.49 -5.03 5.23
CA LEU A 97 13.46 -4.72 6.23
C LEU A 97 14.06 -4.19 7.54
N GLY A 98 15.19 -4.76 7.99
CA GLY A 98 15.89 -4.35 9.20
C GLY A 98 16.94 -3.22 8.98
N ASN A 99 17.16 -2.79 7.73
CA ASN A 99 18.15 -1.75 7.46
C ASN A 99 17.65 -0.38 7.94
N THR A 100 18.29 0.17 8.97
CA THR A 100 17.91 1.44 9.58
C THR A 100 18.20 2.67 8.70
N SER A 101 18.98 2.52 7.63
CA SER A 101 19.25 3.59 6.66
C SER A 101 18.14 3.72 5.59
N VAL A 102 17.29 2.71 5.44
CA VAL A 102 16.19 2.69 4.47
C VAL A 102 14.86 2.78 5.21
N THR A 103 14.10 3.83 5.01
CA THR A 103 12.76 3.97 5.61
C THR A 103 11.73 3.16 4.82
N LYS A 104 10.99 2.28 5.49
CA LYS A 104 9.85 1.58 4.90
C LYS A 104 8.59 2.39 5.13
N VAL A 105 7.93 2.78 4.04
CA VAL A 105 6.64 3.45 4.06
C VAL A 105 5.55 2.40 3.88
N ILE A 106 4.62 2.35 4.80
CA ILE A 106 3.58 1.32 4.89
C ILE A 106 2.25 2.00 5.21
N HIS A 107 1.14 1.39 4.83
CA HIS A 107 -0.18 1.83 5.26
C HIS A 107 -0.78 0.84 6.24
N TYR A 108 -0.88 1.20 7.52
CA TYR A 108 -1.29 0.33 8.62
C TYR A 108 -0.27 -0.78 8.92
N ALA A 109 0.95 -0.37 9.22
CA ALA A 109 2.13 -1.23 9.43
C ALA A 109 1.96 -2.38 10.44
N ALA A 110 0.94 -2.33 11.28
CA ALA A 110 0.63 -3.43 12.20
C ALA A 110 0.30 -4.74 11.48
N PHE A 111 -0.28 -4.66 10.26
CA PHE A 111 -0.60 -5.83 9.46
C PHE A 111 0.67 -6.46 8.89
N GLU A 112 1.52 -5.67 8.20
CA GLU A 112 2.77 -6.14 7.60
C GLU A 112 3.73 -6.69 8.67
N ARG A 113 3.85 -6.01 9.81
CA ARG A 113 4.62 -6.51 10.96
C ARG A 113 4.12 -7.85 11.47
N SER A 114 2.79 -8.05 11.49
CA SER A 114 2.20 -9.33 11.90
C SER A 114 2.48 -10.44 10.89
N VAL A 115 2.40 -10.15 9.59
CA VAL A 115 2.62 -11.14 8.52
C VAL A 115 4.09 -11.48 8.41
N LEU A 116 4.94 -10.48 8.20
CA LEU A 116 6.39 -10.64 8.00
C LEU A 116 7.12 -11.09 9.27
N GLY A 117 6.59 -10.71 10.44
CA GLY A 117 7.10 -11.18 11.74
C GLY A 117 6.98 -12.69 11.94
N ARG A 118 6.01 -13.38 11.31
CA ARG A 118 5.93 -14.86 11.33
C ARG A 118 7.08 -15.50 10.57
N HIS A 119 7.72 -14.79 9.65
CA HIS A 119 8.92 -15.19 8.95
C HIS A 119 10.20 -14.75 9.67
N GLY A 120 10.10 -14.18 10.88
CA GLY A 120 11.23 -13.73 11.69
C GLY A 120 11.76 -12.34 11.32
N PHE A 121 11.09 -11.62 10.44
CA PHE A 121 11.54 -10.29 10.02
C PHE A 121 11.11 -9.19 10.98
N VAL A 122 12.02 -8.24 11.21
CA VAL A 122 11.75 -6.97 11.90
C VAL A 122 11.72 -5.87 10.85
N ILE A 123 10.75 -4.96 10.92
CA ILE A 123 10.60 -3.86 9.96
C ILE A 123 10.87 -2.56 10.69
N GLU A 124 12.02 -1.92 10.36
CA GLU A 124 12.41 -0.63 10.93
C GLU A 124 13.47 0.09 10.06
N PRO A 125 13.49 1.44 10.02
CA PRO A 125 12.43 2.31 10.52
C PRO A 125 11.18 2.25 9.63
N VAL A 126 10.03 2.61 10.19
CA VAL A 126 8.73 2.63 9.47
C VAL A 126 8.10 4.01 9.56
N VAL A 127 7.58 4.48 8.44
CA VAL A 127 6.61 5.57 8.35
C VAL A 127 5.25 4.95 7.99
N ASP A 128 4.27 5.06 8.91
CA ASP A 128 2.92 4.58 8.69
C ASP A 128 2.03 5.71 8.15
N THR A 129 1.60 5.62 6.89
CA THR A 129 0.79 6.66 6.23
C THR A 129 -0.59 6.79 6.84
N ARG A 130 -1.13 5.75 7.49
CA ARG A 130 -2.38 5.84 8.25
C ARG A 130 -2.22 6.69 9.50
N ASP A 131 -1.11 6.53 10.22
CA ASP A 131 -0.81 7.33 11.42
C ASP A 131 -0.50 8.78 11.04
N LEU A 132 0.21 9.02 9.93
CA LEU A 132 0.40 10.37 9.39
C LEU A 132 -0.94 11.03 9.05
N SER A 133 -1.84 10.31 8.38
CA SER A 133 -3.17 10.81 8.05
C SER A 133 -3.99 11.14 9.29
N ARG A 134 -3.94 10.30 10.33
CA ARG A 134 -4.60 10.54 11.62
C ARG A 134 -4.01 11.75 12.36
N ALA A 135 -2.70 11.90 12.33
CA ALA A 135 -2.03 13.04 12.95
C ALA A 135 -2.39 14.37 12.26
N ARG A 136 -2.55 14.35 10.92
CA ARG A 136 -2.86 15.53 10.12
C ARG A 136 -4.34 15.93 10.18
N HIS A 137 -5.26 14.96 10.17
CA HIS A 137 -6.70 15.21 10.01
C HIS A 137 -7.55 14.83 11.23
N GLY A 138 -6.95 14.30 12.28
CA GLY A 138 -7.67 13.76 13.45
C GLY A 138 -8.12 12.31 13.22
N VAL A 139 -8.37 11.60 14.34
CA VAL A 139 -8.73 10.16 14.32
C VAL A 139 -10.07 9.91 13.63
N ASP A 140 -11.00 10.83 13.78
CA ASP A 140 -12.38 10.75 13.27
C ASP A 140 -12.59 11.62 12.02
N ALA A 141 -11.52 11.82 11.22
CA ALA A 141 -11.61 12.63 10.01
C ALA A 141 -12.70 12.12 9.06
N ASP A 142 -13.46 13.06 8.49
CA ASP A 142 -14.43 12.77 7.43
C ASP A 142 -13.75 12.02 6.27
N GLY A 143 -14.36 10.91 5.83
CA GLY A 143 -13.82 10.06 4.79
C GLY A 143 -12.83 9.00 5.29
N GLY A 144 -12.47 8.95 6.60
CA GLY A 144 -11.67 7.88 7.19
C GLY A 144 -10.19 7.86 6.81
N HIS A 145 -9.51 6.72 7.08
CA HIS A 145 -8.05 6.57 6.95
C HIS A 145 -7.62 5.26 6.26
N THR A 146 -8.47 4.67 5.42
CA THR A 146 -8.02 3.58 4.53
C THR A 146 -7.09 4.14 3.45
N LEU A 147 -6.22 3.31 2.86
CA LEU A 147 -5.30 3.77 1.81
C LEU A 147 -6.05 4.49 0.68
N ARG A 148 -7.17 3.93 0.21
CA ARG A 148 -8.02 4.57 -0.80
C ARG A 148 -8.48 5.97 -0.38
N GLN A 149 -8.96 6.13 0.86
CA GLN A 149 -9.45 7.42 1.38
C GLN A 149 -8.32 8.43 1.55
N VAL A 150 -7.14 7.98 1.99
CA VAL A 150 -5.96 8.82 2.10
C VAL A 150 -5.49 9.27 0.72
N CYS A 151 -5.38 8.35 -0.24
CA CYS A 151 -5.01 8.70 -1.63
C CYS A 151 -6.03 9.63 -2.30
N ALA A 152 -7.34 9.41 -2.06
CA ALA A 152 -8.37 10.32 -2.58
C ALA A 152 -8.22 11.74 -2.04
N ARG A 153 -7.89 11.89 -0.75
CA ARG A 153 -7.75 13.18 -0.07
C ARG A 153 -6.43 13.88 -0.39
N GLU A 154 -5.31 13.16 -0.30
CA GLU A 154 -3.97 13.74 -0.39
C GLU A 154 -3.47 13.85 -1.84
N LEU A 155 -3.79 12.85 -2.67
CA LEU A 155 -3.28 12.71 -4.03
C LEU A 155 -4.34 12.95 -5.10
N GLN A 156 -5.61 13.10 -4.71
CA GLN A 156 -6.76 13.15 -5.64
C GLN A 156 -6.85 11.89 -6.53
N LEU A 157 -6.48 10.74 -5.99
CA LEU A 157 -6.48 9.44 -6.65
C LEU A 157 -7.59 8.54 -6.12
N ASP A 158 -8.40 7.93 -7.00
CA ASP A 158 -9.32 6.86 -6.62
C ASP A 158 -8.68 5.49 -6.88
N LEU A 159 -8.28 4.81 -5.80
CA LEU A 159 -7.72 3.47 -5.89
C LEU A 159 -8.82 2.43 -6.09
N ASP A 160 -8.68 1.60 -7.13
CA ASP A 160 -9.54 0.44 -7.32
C ASP A 160 -9.18 -0.66 -6.32
N LYS A 161 -10.10 -1.02 -5.43
CA LYS A 161 -9.89 -2.03 -4.38
C LYS A 161 -10.54 -3.39 -4.66
N ARG A 162 -10.93 -3.65 -5.93
CA ARG A 162 -11.59 -4.92 -6.30
C ARG A 162 -10.71 -6.14 -6.09
N GLU A 163 -9.39 -5.99 -6.22
CA GLU A 163 -8.44 -7.09 -6.04
C GLU A 163 -8.01 -7.33 -4.59
N GLN A 164 -8.40 -6.47 -3.65
CA GLN A 164 -8.02 -6.58 -2.23
C GLN A 164 -8.41 -7.93 -1.59
N THR A 165 -9.47 -8.56 -2.08
CA THR A 165 -9.96 -9.85 -1.59
C THR A 165 -9.84 -10.97 -2.64
N SER A 166 -9.00 -10.78 -3.66
CA SER A 166 -8.81 -11.78 -4.71
C SER A 166 -7.97 -12.96 -4.21
N ASP A 167 -7.93 -14.03 -4.99
CA ASP A 167 -7.10 -15.19 -4.69
C ASP A 167 -5.64 -14.92 -5.07
N TRP A 168 -4.83 -14.60 -4.07
CA TRP A 168 -3.41 -14.32 -4.24
C TRP A 168 -2.53 -15.58 -4.32
N THR A 169 -3.12 -16.77 -4.22
CA THR A 169 -2.41 -18.03 -4.44
C THR A 169 -2.37 -18.44 -5.91
N GLN A 170 -3.23 -17.86 -6.73
CA GLN A 170 -3.30 -18.15 -8.16
C GLN A 170 -2.00 -17.76 -8.88
N ARG A 171 -1.53 -18.60 -9.80
CA ARG A 171 -0.42 -18.29 -10.71
C ARG A 171 -0.78 -18.73 -12.13
N PRO A 172 -0.45 -17.90 -13.15
CA PRO A 172 0.05 -16.53 -13.01
C PRO A 172 -1.00 -15.60 -12.42
N LEU A 173 -0.56 -14.51 -11.78
CA LEU A 173 -1.47 -13.42 -11.40
C LEU A 173 -2.05 -12.76 -12.65
N SER A 174 -3.29 -12.31 -12.56
CA SER A 174 -3.91 -11.51 -13.62
C SER A 174 -3.25 -10.13 -13.74
N ASP A 175 -3.34 -9.51 -14.93
CA ASP A 175 -2.83 -8.14 -15.13
C ASP A 175 -3.42 -7.14 -14.15
N ARG A 176 -4.67 -7.34 -13.70
CA ARG A 176 -5.32 -6.50 -12.70
C ARG A 176 -4.70 -6.68 -11.32
N GLN A 177 -4.44 -7.91 -10.89
CA GLN A 177 -3.76 -8.19 -9.62
C GLN A 177 -2.36 -7.59 -9.62
N VAL A 178 -1.61 -7.75 -10.72
CA VAL A 178 -0.26 -7.19 -10.87
C VAL A 178 -0.30 -5.66 -10.77
N ALA A 179 -1.21 -5.01 -11.50
CA ALA A 179 -1.36 -3.56 -11.48
C ALA A 179 -1.78 -3.04 -10.11
N TYR A 180 -2.73 -3.74 -9.45
CA TYR A 180 -3.19 -3.42 -8.10
C TYR A 180 -2.04 -3.50 -7.09
N ALA A 181 -1.34 -4.63 -7.02
CA ALA A 181 -0.25 -4.86 -6.08
C ALA A 181 0.90 -3.85 -6.25
N ALA A 182 1.28 -3.56 -7.49
CA ALA A 182 2.32 -2.58 -7.75
C ALA A 182 1.90 -1.17 -7.32
N LEU A 183 0.66 -0.76 -7.63
CA LEU A 183 0.15 0.57 -7.33
C LEU A 183 0.03 0.81 -5.82
N ASP A 184 -0.40 -0.19 -5.03
CA ASP A 184 -0.53 -0.05 -3.58
C ASP A 184 0.81 0.26 -2.91
N ALA A 185 1.94 -0.29 -3.39
CA ALA A 185 3.27 0.08 -2.91
C ALA A 185 3.76 1.44 -3.48
N GLU A 186 3.46 1.75 -4.75
CA GLU A 186 3.93 2.97 -5.42
C GLU A 186 3.31 4.26 -4.84
N VAL A 187 2.01 4.23 -4.50
CA VAL A 187 1.32 5.40 -3.92
C VAL A 187 1.84 5.74 -2.53
N LEU A 188 2.42 4.79 -1.79
CA LEU A 188 3.00 5.04 -0.48
C LEU A 188 4.14 6.07 -0.54
N LEU A 189 4.96 6.01 -1.58
CA LEU A 189 6.04 6.98 -1.78
C LEU A 189 5.47 8.37 -2.04
N GLN A 190 4.42 8.49 -2.87
CA GLN A 190 3.78 9.77 -3.18
C GLN A 190 3.12 10.41 -1.95
N LEU A 191 2.70 9.61 -0.96
CA LEU A 191 2.08 10.12 0.27
C LEU A 191 3.07 10.74 1.26
N VAL A 192 4.38 10.55 1.06
CA VAL A 192 5.44 11.04 1.95
C VAL A 192 6.41 12.02 1.27
N GLU A 193 6.24 12.26 -0.05
CA GLU A 193 6.89 13.33 -0.79
C GLU A 193 6.29 14.70 -0.44
#